data_ffacdb93dc9603b599f9e18c1f024722
#
_entry.id   ffacdb93dc9603b599f9e18c1f024722
#
_cell.length_a   1.000
_cell.length_b   1.000
_cell.length_c   1.000
_cell.angle_alpha   90.00
_cell.angle_beta   90.00
_cell.angle_gamma   90.00
#
_symmetry.space_group_name_H-M   'P 1'
#
loop_
_entity.id
_entity.type
_entity.pdbx_description
1 polymer ?
#
loop_
_entity_poly.entity_id
_entity_poly.type
_entity_poly.pdbx_seq_one_letter_code
_entity_poly.pdbx_strand_id
1 'polypeptide(L)'
;TAKKECCKEKTECGKTLCCKTGCEKMKQRMDKTASDDVNFATRQYTLMLDQVGRKGKVNNPRTIDKLGRLVCVPIDDWCSGFFAGDLWEMYKLTNDKQWAVQAKRFTENLDSIQYLTWHHDVGFMIGSSYLNGYRINPSKAYKKVIVQTAKSLSTRFHKGAGVIQSWNVDRGWQSQRGWTCPVIIDNMMNLELLFEATKLSGDSTYWKVATSHADATLKNHFRADGSCYHVIDYNPNTGEGLHKHTAQGY
;
A
#
# COMPACT_ATOMS: atom_id res chain seq x y z
N THR A 1 -5.75 24.19 -14.17
CA THR A 1 -5.49 25.49 -13.45
C THR A 1 -4.07 25.98 -13.68
N ALA A 2 -3.07 25.12 -13.82
CA ALA A 2 -1.67 25.50 -14.08
C ALA A 2 -1.42 26.26 -15.40
N LYS A 3 -2.28 26.09 -16.41
CA LYS A 3 -2.19 26.84 -17.68
C LYS A 3 -2.57 28.33 -17.57
N LYS A 4 -3.28 28.74 -16.51
CA LYS A 4 -3.74 30.15 -16.35
C LYS A 4 -2.76 31.05 -15.58
N GLU A 5 -1.83 30.48 -14.81
CA GLU A 5 -0.84 31.29 -14.04
C GLU A 5 0.38 31.71 -14.86
N CYS A 6 0.71 30.96 -15.92
CA CYS A 6 1.87 31.27 -16.77
C CYS A 6 1.69 32.50 -17.69
N CYS A 7 0.49 33.11 -17.77
CA CYS A 7 0.16 34.15 -18.75
C CYS A 7 -0.42 35.43 -18.11
N LYS A 8 -0.01 35.82 -16.89
CA LYS A 8 -0.50 37.08 -16.26
C LYS A 8 0.16 38.35 -16.70
N GLU A 9 1.28 38.29 -17.44
CA GLU A 9 1.86 39.50 -18.04
C GLU A 9 1.69 39.47 -19.58
N LYS A 10 0.62 40.11 -20.03
CA LYS A 10 0.35 40.37 -21.45
C LYS A 10 1.09 41.64 -21.87
N THR A 11 2.36 41.53 -22.23
CA THR A 11 2.99 42.43 -23.18
C THR A 11 4.25 41.78 -23.76
N GLU A 12 4.22 41.53 -25.05
CA GLU A 12 5.36 41.27 -25.92
C GLU A 12 6.25 40.03 -25.60
N CYS A 13 5.68 38.82 -25.55
CA CYS A 13 6.52 37.63 -25.69
C CYS A 13 5.92 36.70 -26.75
N GLY A 14 6.71 36.37 -27.78
CA GLY A 14 6.34 35.37 -28.78
C GLY A 14 5.96 34.07 -28.06
N LYS A 15 4.71 33.65 -28.18
CA LYS A 15 4.01 32.63 -27.39
C LYS A 15 4.76 31.31 -27.10
N THR A 16 5.85 31.03 -27.82
CA THR A 16 6.60 29.78 -27.72
C THR A 16 7.79 29.84 -26.75
N LEU A 17 8.44 31.01 -26.57
CA LEU A 17 9.65 31.12 -25.75
C LEU A 17 9.34 31.30 -24.25
N CYS A 18 8.28 32.06 -23.94
CA CYS A 18 7.85 32.29 -22.55
C CYS A 18 7.34 31.03 -21.89
N CYS A 19 6.65 30.14 -22.63
CA CYS A 19 6.23 28.82 -22.15
C CYS A 19 7.42 27.88 -21.86
N LYS A 20 8.47 27.90 -22.70
CA LYS A 20 9.65 27.06 -22.53
C LYS A 20 10.45 27.44 -21.29
N THR A 21 10.75 28.72 -21.09
CA THR A 21 11.51 29.19 -19.90
C THR A 21 10.73 29.01 -18.59
N GLY A 22 9.41 29.17 -18.59
CA GLY A 22 8.55 28.88 -17.44
C GLY A 22 8.54 27.39 -17.10
N CYS A 23 8.44 26.50 -18.11
CA CYS A 23 8.50 25.06 -17.93
C CYS A 23 9.88 24.59 -17.45
N GLU A 24 10.96 25.17 -17.97
CA GLU A 24 12.33 24.83 -17.53
C GLU A 24 12.59 25.22 -16.08
N LYS A 25 12.18 26.45 -15.68
CA LYS A 25 12.29 26.86 -14.26
C LYS A 25 11.46 25.99 -13.33
N MET A 26 10.24 25.61 -13.75
CA MET A 26 9.40 24.71 -12.95
C MET A 26 10.02 23.32 -12.84
N LYS A 27 10.57 22.77 -13.93
CA LYS A 27 11.31 21.51 -13.92
C LYS A 27 12.50 21.56 -12.98
N GLN A 28 13.35 22.57 -13.08
CA GLN A 28 14.51 22.75 -12.19
C GLN A 28 14.11 22.83 -10.71
N ARG A 29 13.01 23.52 -10.42
CA ARG A 29 12.47 23.59 -9.05
C ARG A 29 11.97 22.24 -8.57
N MET A 30 11.26 21.47 -9.41
CA MET A 30 10.80 20.14 -9.10
C MET A 30 11.97 19.17 -8.88
N ASP A 31 12.96 19.19 -9.77
CA ASP A 31 14.16 18.35 -9.67
C ASP A 31 14.93 18.65 -8.38
N LYS A 32 15.07 19.94 -8.01
CA LYS A 32 15.69 20.33 -6.74
C LYS A 32 14.90 19.83 -5.54
N THR A 33 13.58 20.01 -5.53
CA THR A 33 12.73 19.53 -4.43
C THR A 33 12.83 18.01 -4.27
N ALA A 34 12.75 17.26 -5.38
CA ALA A 34 12.89 15.82 -5.36
C ALA A 34 14.26 15.37 -4.80
N SER A 35 15.34 16.06 -5.17
CA SER A 35 16.68 15.79 -4.64
C SER A 35 16.78 16.08 -3.14
N ASP A 36 16.24 17.21 -2.70
CA ASP A 36 16.22 17.59 -1.28
C ASP A 36 15.42 16.56 -0.44
N ASP A 37 14.28 16.09 -0.95
CA ASP A 37 13.43 15.09 -0.32
C ASP A 37 14.13 13.72 -0.23
N VAL A 38 14.80 13.27 -1.30
CA VAL A 38 15.57 12.01 -1.28
C VAL A 38 16.73 12.10 -0.27
N ASN A 39 17.43 13.23 -0.20
CA ASN A 39 18.48 13.45 0.77
C ASN A 39 17.96 13.46 2.21
N PHE A 40 16.79 14.05 2.44
CA PHE A 40 16.12 14.02 3.74
C PHE A 40 15.73 12.58 4.11
N ALA A 41 15.04 11.86 3.21
CA ALA A 41 14.63 10.47 3.40
C ALA A 41 15.84 9.56 3.70
N THR A 42 16.94 9.73 2.96
CA THR A 42 18.19 8.98 3.19
C THR A 42 18.68 9.13 4.63
N ARG A 43 18.69 10.33 5.19
CA ARG A 43 19.08 10.56 6.58
C ARG A 43 18.11 9.90 7.57
N GLN A 44 16.79 10.04 7.32
CA GLN A 44 15.76 9.49 8.23
C GLN A 44 15.78 7.95 8.24
N TYR A 45 15.84 7.31 7.07
CA TYR A 45 15.90 5.85 6.98
C TYR A 45 17.23 5.29 7.50
N THR A 46 18.33 6.02 7.37
CA THR A 46 19.60 5.66 8.01
C THR A 46 19.46 5.61 9.52
N LEU A 47 18.92 6.67 10.12
CA LEU A 47 18.65 6.72 11.58
C LEU A 47 17.68 5.62 12.02
N MET A 48 16.63 5.36 11.23
CA MET A 48 15.68 4.28 11.51
C MET A 48 16.37 2.92 11.51
N LEU A 49 17.20 2.62 10.49
CA LEU A 49 17.96 1.37 10.44
C LEU A 49 18.93 1.20 11.60
N ASP A 50 19.54 2.28 12.10
CA ASP A 50 20.40 2.22 13.25
C ASP A 50 19.63 1.89 14.53
N GLN A 51 18.41 2.41 14.66
CA GLN A 51 17.54 2.12 15.81
C GLN A 51 16.96 0.70 15.79
N VAL A 52 16.50 0.20 14.63
CA VAL A 52 15.95 -1.17 14.51
C VAL A 52 17.04 -2.25 14.41
N GLY A 53 18.29 -1.83 14.21
CA GLY A 53 19.44 -2.72 14.04
C GLY A 53 19.61 -3.24 12.60
N ARG A 54 20.84 -3.17 12.11
CA ARG A 54 21.21 -3.59 10.73
C ARG A 54 21.47 -5.08 10.57
N LYS A 55 21.57 -5.81 11.68
CA LYS A 55 21.90 -7.25 11.77
C LYS A 55 21.06 -7.92 12.87
N GLY A 56 21.00 -9.23 12.84
CA GLY A 56 20.31 -10.03 13.86
C GLY A 56 18.78 -10.01 13.68
N LYS A 57 18.04 -10.03 14.78
CA LYS A 57 16.57 -10.03 14.77
C LYS A 57 16.03 -8.81 14.04
N VAL A 58 15.00 -9.03 13.20
CA VAL A 58 14.29 -7.93 12.54
C VAL A 58 13.23 -7.38 13.48
N ASN A 59 13.23 -6.07 13.67
CA ASN A 59 12.23 -5.33 14.42
C ASN A 59 11.49 -4.40 13.44
N ASN A 60 10.20 -4.64 13.22
CA ASN A 60 9.41 -3.84 12.28
C ASN A 60 9.00 -2.51 12.93
N PRO A 61 9.50 -1.37 12.45
CA PRO A 61 9.15 -0.07 13.02
C PRO A 61 7.70 0.30 12.69
N ARG A 62 6.99 0.94 13.63
CA ARG A 62 5.61 1.38 13.42
C ARG A 62 5.42 2.86 13.74
N THR A 63 5.82 3.31 14.91
CA THR A 63 5.56 4.66 15.41
C THR A 63 6.56 5.05 16.48
N ILE A 64 6.40 6.22 17.04
CA ILE A 64 7.11 6.66 18.26
C ILE A 64 6.11 6.78 19.42
N ASP A 65 6.54 6.46 20.63
CA ASP A 65 5.74 6.66 21.83
C ASP A 65 5.75 8.13 22.29
N LYS A 66 5.03 8.42 23.38
CA LYS A 66 4.94 9.77 23.95
C LYS A 66 6.28 10.33 24.45
N LEU A 67 7.30 9.47 24.62
CA LEU A 67 8.65 9.83 25.02
C LEU A 67 9.62 9.91 23.83
N GLY A 68 9.11 9.82 22.59
CA GLY A 68 9.92 9.86 21.38
C GLY A 68 10.69 8.56 21.08
N ARG A 69 10.40 7.44 21.77
CA ARG A 69 11.07 6.15 21.57
C ARG A 69 10.39 5.37 20.48
N LEU A 70 11.19 4.71 19.63
CA LEU A 70 10.68 3.86 18.56
C LEU A 70 9.87 2.68 19.12
N VAL A 71 8.67 2.49 18.59
CA VAL A 71 7.81 1.34 18.85
C VAL A 71 7.88 0.41 17.65
N CYS A 72 8.24 -0.84 17.91
CA CYS A 72 8.27 -1.90 16.90
C CYS A 72 7.14 -2.91 17.15
N VAL A 73 6.71 -3.58 16.09
CA VAL A 73 5.58 -4.51 16.09
C VAL A 73 5.99 -5.89 15.54
N PRO A 74 5.22 -6.95 15.87
CA PRO A 74 5.43 -8.27 15.30
C PRO A 74 5.14 -8.28 13.78
N ILE A 75 5.52 -9.39 13.13
CA ILE A 75 5.42 -9.51 11.66
C ILE A 75 3.99 -9.53 11.12
N ASP A 76 3.02 -9.91 11.93
CA ASP A 76 1.59 -9.98 11.59
C ASP A 76 0.83 -8.67 11.84
N ASP A 77 1.51 -7.60 12.28
CA ASP A 77 0.93 -6.26 12.30
C ASP A 77 0.82 -5.72 10.86
N TRP A 78 -0.32 -5.10 10.56
CA TRP A 78 -0.64 -4.62 9.22
C TRP A 78 0.43 -3.72 8.58
N CYS A 79 1.19 -2.99 9.37
CA CYS A 79 2.20 -2.07 8.84
C CYS A 79 3.60 -2.71 8.61
N SER A 80 3.80 -3.99 8.98
CA SER A 80 5.12 -4.62 8.97
C SER A 80 5.77 -4.71 7.57
N GLY A 81 4.97 -4.66 6.50
CA GLY A 81 5.46 -4.70 5.12
C GLY A 81 5.98 -3.36 4.60
N PHE A 82 5.54 -2.23 5.15
CA PHE A 82 5.81 -0.91 4.59
C PHE A 82 7.29 -0.52 4.69
N PHE A 83 7.92 -0.74 5.84
CA PHE A 83 9.34 -0.40 5.97
C PHE A 83 10.23 -1.15 4.99
N ALA A 84 9.94 -2.43 4.72
CA ALA A 84 10.61 -3.18 3.67
C ALA A 84 10.40 -2.53 2.28
N GLY A 85 9.17 -2.08 2.01
CA GLY A 85 8.81 -1.34 0.79
C GLY A 85 9.59 -0.04 0.64
N ASP A 86 9.64 0.76 1.69
CA ASP A 86 10.38 2.02 1.72
C ASP A 86 11.87 1.82 1.42
N LEU A 87 12.48 0.76 1.96
CA LEU A 87 13.88 0.43 1.68
C LEU A 87 14.10 0.01 0.22
N TRP A 88 13.13 -0.66 -0.42
CA TRP A 88 13.17 -0.94 -1.86
C TRP A 88 13.06 0.33 -2.69
N GLU A 89 12.19 1.28 -2.29
CA GLU A 89 12.07 2.58 -2.96
C GLU A 89 13.35 3.41 -2.77
N MET A 90 13.96 3.41 -1.59
CA MET A 90 15.26 4.05 -1.36
C MET A 90 16.34 3.49 -2.28
N TYR A 91 16.36 2.17 -2.52
CA TYR A 91 17.27 1.58 -3.50
C TYR A 91 17.01 2.09 -4.92
N LYS A 92 15.75 2.17 -5.35
CA LYS A 92 15.38 2.70 -6.68
C LYS A 92 15.79 4.16 -6.86
N LEU A 93 15.61 4.98 -5.83
CA LEU A 93 15.88 6.41 -5.88
C LEU A 93 17.38 6.73 -5.81
N THR A 94 18.17 5.93 -5.08
CA THR A 94 19.59 6.25 -4.80
C THR A 94 20.58 5.34 -5.55
N ASN A 95 20.12 4.18 -6.01
CA ASN A 95 20.98 3.10 -6.55
C ASN A 95 22.05 2.59 -5.56
N ASP A 96 21.91 2.89 -4.26
CA ASP A 96 22.82 2.39 -3.24
C ASP A 96 22.41 0.98 -2.81
N LYS A 97 23.27 0.02 -3.10
CA LYS A 97 23.05 -1.42 -2.83
C LYS A 97 22.83 -1.74 -1.35
N GLN A 98 23.26 -0.89 -0.42
CA GLN A 98 23.03 -1.10 1.00
C GLN A 98 21.52 -1.11 1.31
N TRP A 99 20.74 -0.27 0.63
CA TRP A 99 19.26 -0.27 0.77
C TRP A 99 18.67 -1.61 0.32
N ALA A 100 19.10 -2.15 -0.81
CA ALA A 100 18.61 -3.44 -1.30
C ALA A 100 18.95 -4.59 -0.33
N VAL A 101 20.11 -4.57 0.31
CA VAL A 101 20.49 -5.57 1.33
C VAL A 101 19.54 -5.52 2.52
N GLN A 102 19.24 -4.34 3.04
CA GLN A 102 18.31 -4.18 4.16
C GLN A 102 16.85 -4.46 3.74
N ALA A 103 16.42 -3.97 2.57
CA ALA A 103 15.10 -4.24 2.02
C ALA A 103 14.84 -5.76 1.91
N LYS A 104 15.80 -6.50 1.38
CA LYS A 104 15.72 -7.96 1.31
C LYS A 104 15.56 -8.59 2.69
N ARG A 105 16.37 -8.18 3.68
CA ARG A 105 16.32 -8.69 5.05
C ARG A 105 14.95 -8.48 5.69
N PHE A 106 14.37 -7.28 5.59
CA PHE A 106 13.04 -6.97 6.13
C PHE A 106 11.93 -7.68 5.35
N THR A 107 12.06 -7.80 4.03
CA THR A 107 11.12 -8.56 3.18
C THR A 107 11.08 -10.03 3.58
N GLU A 108 12.23 -10.71 3.65
CA GLU A 108 12.30 -12.15 3.92
C GLU A 108 11.88 -12.50 5.35
N ASN A 109 11.94 -11.55 6.29
CA ASN A 109 11.37 -11.73 7.63
C ASN A 109 9.84 -11.93 7.62
N LEU A 110 9.15 -11.52 6.56
CA LEU A 110 7.71 -11.63 6.40
C LEU A 110 7.27 -12.93 5.70
N ASP A 111 8.17 -13.89 5.48
CA ASP A 111 7.88 -15.08 4.66
C ASP A 111 6.62 -15.84 5.11
N SER A 112 6.43 -16.02 6.43
CA SER A 112 5.27 -16.74 6.97
C SER A 112 3.93 -16.01 6.76
N ILE A 113 3.94 -14.70 6.50
CA ILE A 113 2.73 -13.88 6.31
C ILE A 113 1.95 -14.32 5.07
N GLN A 114 2.59 -14.94 4.07
CA GLN A 114 1.91 -15.47 2.90
C GLN A 114 0.78 -16.46 3.21
N TYR A 115 0.76 -17.07 4.40
CA TYR A 115 -0.27 -18.02 4.82
C TYR A 115 -1.35 -17.43 5.75
N LEU A 116 -1.26 -16.15 6.04
CA LEU A 116 -2.20 -15.47 6.93
C LEU A 116 -3.56 -15.28 6.25
N THR A 117 -4.66 -15.61 6.98
CA THR A 117 -6.02 -15.59 6.43
C THR A 117 -7.05 -14.89 7.32
N TRP A 118 -6.67 -14.31 8.47
CA TRP A 118 -7.65 -13.72 9.41
C TRP A 118 -7.87 -12.21 9.23
N HIS A 119 -7.07 -11.52 8.40
CA HIS A 119 -7.29 -10.15 7.94
C HIS A 119 -6.80 -9.97 6.50
N HIS A 120 -7.26 -8.91 5.85
CA HIS A 120 -6.95 -8.64 4.45
C HIS A 120 -5.58 -8.00 4.22
N ASP A 121 -4.96 -7.46 5.28
CA ASP A 121 -3.74 -6.66 5.19
C ASP A 121 -2.56 -7.44 4.58
N VAL A 122 -2.63 -8.77 4.60
CA VAL A 122 -1.64 -9.67 3.99
C VAL A 122 -1.32 -9.28 2.55
N GLY A 123 -2.30 -8.75 1.80
CA GLY A 123 -2.12 -8.34 0.41
C GLY A 123 -1.15 -7.20 0.27
N PHE A 124 -1.36 -6.08 0.96
CA PHE A 124 -0.45 -4.94 0.88
C PHE A 124 0.83 -5.10 1.71
N MET A 125 0.83 -5.93 2.76
CA MET A 125 2.06 -6.29 3.48
C MET A 125 3.07 -6.96 2.55
N ILE A 126 2.64 -7.96 1.78
CA ILE A 126 3.46 -8.66 0.79
C ILE A 126 3.60 -7.83 -0.50
N GLY A 127 2.59 -7.04 -0.87
CA GLY A 127 2.61 -6.12 -1.99
C GLY A 127 3.72 -5.07 -1.86
N SER A 128 3.81 -4.39 -0.73
CA SER A 128 4.85 -3.39 -0.50
C SER A 128 6.25 -4.00 -0.32
N SER A 129 6.36 -5.23 0.18
CA SER A 129 7.64 -5.89 0.44
C SER A 129 8.10 -6.80 -0.70
N TYR A 130 7.54 -8.01 -0.80
CA TYR A 130 7.95 -9.04 -1.77
C TYR A 130 7.70 -8.62 -3.22
N LEU A 131 6.58 -7.95 -3.53
CA LEU A 131 6.28 -7.54 -4.89
C LEU A 131 7.24 -6.45 -5.38
N ASN A 132 7.57 -5.46 -4.53
CA ASN A 132 8.58 -4.46 -4.85
C ASN A 132 9.96 -5.09 -5.05
N GLY A 133 10.35 -6.02 -4.17
CA GLY A 133 11.58 -6.78 -4.33
C GLY A 133 11.60 -7.62 -5.61
N TYR A 134 10.48 -8.25 -5.97
CA TYR A 134 10.34 -9.02 -7.21
C TYR A 134 10.49 -8.15 -8.46
N ARG A 135 9.92 -6.96 -8.47
CA ARG A 135 10.04 -6.01 -9.59
C ARG A 135 11.47 -5.55 -9.84
N ILE A 136 12.27 -5.47 -8.78
CA ILE A 136 13.68 -5.08 -8.85
C ILE A 136 14.57 -6.27 -9.24
N ASN A 137 14.35 -7.43 -8.61
CA ASN A 137 15.13 -8.64 -8.83
C ASN A 137 14.22 -9.88 -8.86
N PRO A 138 13.63 -10.21 -10.02
CA PRO A 138 12.71 -11.32 -10.16
C PRO A 138 13.33 -12.65 -9.73
N SER A 139 12.64 -13.38 -8.84
CA SER A 139 13.04 -14.70 -8.40
C SER A 139 11.89 -15.67 -8.29
N LYS A 140 12.16 -16.98 -8.47
CA LYS A 140 11.15 -18.03 -8.30
C LYS A 140 10.62 -18.08 -6.85
N ALA A 141 11.45 -17.76 -5.87
CA ALA A 141 11.05 -17.74 -4.46
C ALA A 141 10.03 -16.62 -4.19
N TYR A 142 10.33 -15.39 -4.60
CA TYR A 142 9.41 -14.26 -4.44
C TYR A 142 8.10 -14.46 -5.20
N LYS A 143 8.18 -14.97 -6.44
CA LYS A 143 6.97 -15.36 -7.21
C LYS A 143 6.08 -16.32 -6.43
N LYS A 144 6.64 -17.36 -5.78
CA LYS A 144 5.86 -18.30 -4.98
C LYS A 144 5.15 -17.62 -3.81
N VAL A 145 5.84 -16.74 -3.09
CA VAL A 145 5.26 -15.97 -1.98
C VAL A 145 4.10 -15.10 -2.45
N ILE A 146 4.27 -14.36 -3.53
CA ILE A 146 3.24 -13.47 -4.11
C ILE A 146 1.98 -14.28 -4.48
N VAL A 147 2.14 -15.41 -5.20
CA VAL A 147 1.02 -16.25 -5.62
C VAL A 147 0.35 -16.93 -4.43
N GLN A 148 1.13 -17.41 -3.45
CA GLN A 148 0.56 -17.99 -2.22
C GLN A 148 -0.22 -16.94 -1.43
N THR A 149 0.28 -15.72 -1.31
CA THR A 149 -0.43 -14.62 -0.65
C THR A 149 -1.77 -14.31 -1.33
N ALA A 150 -1.79 -14.25 -2.67
CA ALA A 150 -3.03 -14.06 -3.42
C ALA A 150 -4.05 -15.19 -3.15
N LYS A 151 -3.57 -16.44 -3.03
CA LYS A 151 -4.42 -17.58 -2.63
C LYS A 151 -4.98 -17.37 -1.23
N SER A 152 -4.15 -17.02 -0.25
CA SER A 152 -4.56 -16.78 1.14
C SER A 152 -5.57 -15.63 1.24
N LEU A 153 -5.29 -14.50 0.57
CA LEU A 153 -6.20 -13.34 0.53
C LEU A 153 -7.55 -13.71 -0.12
N SER A 154 -7.54 -14.49 -1.19
CA SER A 154 -8.75 -14.90 -1.91
C SER A 154 -9.68 -15.79 -1.07
N THR A 155 -9.19 -16.42 0.00
CA THR A 155 -10.06 -17.15 0.94
C THR A 155 -11.05 -16.26 1.69
N ARG A 156 -10.78 -14.95 1.72
CA ARG A 156 -11.63 -13.94 2.36
C ARG A 156 -12.70 -13.35 1.42
N PHE A 157 -12.75 -13.85 0.18
CA PHE A 157 -13.69 -13.36 -0.82
C PHE A 157 -15.08 -13.97 -0.63
N HIS A 158 -16.08 -13.14 -0.42
CA HIS A 158 -17.49 -13.52 -0.36
C HIS A 158 -18.12 -13.35 -1.73
N LYS A 159 -18.36 -14.47 -2.41
CA LYS A 159 -18.89 -14.49 -3.79
C LYS A 159 -20.25 -13.79 -3.90
N GLY A 160 -21.13 -13.94 -2.90
CA GLY A 160 -22.45 -13.31 -2.89
C GLY A 160 -22.39 -11.79 -2.78
N ALA A 161 -21.42 -11.28 -1.99
CA ALA A 161 -21.19 -9.85 -1.84
C ALA A 161 -20.24 -9.26 -2.89
N GLY A 162 -19.44 -10.09 -3.55
CA GLY A 162 -18.43 -9.64 -4.50
C GLY A 162 -17.25 -8.92 -3.87
N VAL A 163 -17.00 -9.10 -2.55
CA VAL A 163 -15.98 -8.36 -1.80
C VAL A 163 -15.05 -9.28 -1.01
N ILE A 164 -13.85 -8.78 -0.74
CA ILE A 164 -12.89 -9.37 0.20
C ILE A 164 -13.17 -8.77 1.58
N GLN A 165 -13.52 -9.61 2.56
CA GLN A 165 -13.75 -9.18 3.93
C GLN A 165 -12.44 -8.74 4.61
N SER A 166 -12.47 -7.59 5.30
CA SER A 166 -11.27 -7.00 5.88
C SER A 166 -10.81 -7.72 7.14
N TRP A 167 -11.69 -7.97 8.09
CA TRP A 167 -11.36 -8.60 9.38
C TRP A 167 -12.35 -9.70 9.73
N ASN A 168 -11.92 -10.61 10.60
CA ASN A 168 -12.86 -11.48 11.29
C ASN A 168 -13.69 -10.67 12.28
N VAL A 169 -14.95 -11.06 12.46
CA VAL A 169 -15.92 -10.32 13.31
C VAL A 169 -16.19 -11.03 14.65
N ASP A 170 -15.56 -12.17 14.87
CA ASP A 170 -15.73 -13.04 16.03
C ASP A 170 -14.75 -12.75 17.18
N ARG A 171 -13.82 -11.80 16.98
CA ARG A 171 -12.74 -11.50 17.93
C ARG A 171 -12.26 -10.05 17.85
N GLY A 172 -11.46 -9.66 18.86
CA GLY A 172 -10.87 -8.31 18.93
C GLY A 172 -11.91 -7.21 19.04
N TRP A 173 -11.54 -5.99 18.69
CA TRP A 173 -12.42 -4.83 18.72
C TRP A 173 -13.55 -4.91 17.67
N GLN A 174 -13.35 -5.70 16.61
CA GLN A 174 -14.34 -5.88 15.55
C GLN A 174 -15.60 -6.60 16.04
N SER A 175 -15.47 -7.54 17.01
CA SER A 175 -16.61 -8.26 17.58
C SER A 175 -17.58 -7.38 18.36
N GLN A 176 -17.13 -6.18 18.75
CA GLN A 176 -17.95 -5.20 19.49
C GLN A 176 -18.76 -4.27 18.55
N ARG A 177 -18.57 -4.38 17.24
CA ARG A 177 -19.18 -3.50 16.24
C ARG A 177 -20.49 -4.02 15.66
N GLY A 178 -20.83 -5.28 15.90
CA GLY A 178 -22.00 -5.92 15.31
C GLY A 178 -21.92 -6.10 13.79
N TRP A 179 -20.71 -6.09 13.23
CA TRP A 179 -20.49 -6.27 11.80
C TRP A 179 -20.67 -7.73 11.38
N THR A 180 -21.03 -7.89 10.09
CA THR A 180 -21.18 -9.21 9.45
C THR A 180 -20.07 -9.50 8.47
N CYS A 181 -19.82 -8.56 7.53
CA CYS A 181 -18.78 -8.65 6.51
C CYS A 181 -18.19 -7.24 6.26
N PRO A 182 -17.38 -6.72 7.20
CA PRO A 182 -16.82 -5.39 7.10
C PRO A 182 -15.75 -5.32 6.02
N VAL A 183 -15.80 -4.25 5.23
CA VAL A 183 -14.81 -3.90 4.21
C VAL A 183 -14.36 -2.46 4.45
N ILE A 184 -13.07 -2.28 4.71
CA ILE A 184 -12.43 -0.97 4.78
C ILE A 184 -11.88 -0.60 3.40
N ILE A 185 -11.88 0.70 3.09
CA ILE A 185 -11.52 1.21 1.75
C ILE A 185 -10.08 0.86 1.34
N ASP A 186 -9.15 0.76 2.28
CA ASP A 186 -7.75 0.41 2.00
C ASP A 186 -7.57 -1.03 1.50
N ASN A 187 -8.60 -1.87 1.58
CA ASN A 187 -8.62 -3.18 0.90
C ASN A 187 -8.35 -3.06 -0.61
N MET A 188 -8.61 -1.89 -1.19
CA MET A 188 -8.24 -1.60 -2.58
C MET A 188 -6.73 -1.70 -2.85
N MET A 189 -5.87 -1.50 -1.83
CA MET A 189 -4.42 -1.67 -1.95
C MET A 189 -4.02 -3.12 -2.25
N ASN A 190 -4.85 -4.09 -1.88
CA ASN A 190 -4.59 -5.52 -2.11
C ASN A 190 -4.78 -5.94 -3.58
N LEU A 191 -5.51 -5.16 -4.36
CA LEU A 191 -5.87 -5.54 -5.74
C LEU A 191 -4.65 -5.58 -6.65
N GLU A 192 -3.65 -4.74 -6.40
CA GLU A 192 -2.39 -4.76 -7.15
C GLU A 192 -1.70 -6.14 -7.03
N LEU A 193 -1.62 -6.70 -5.82
CA LEU A 193 -1.05 -8.02 -5.60
C LEU A 193 -1.83 -9.11 -6.36
N LEU A 194 -3.17 -9.04 -6.37
CA LEU A 194 -4.02 -10.00 -7.07
C LEU A 194 -3.83 -9.93 -8.59
N PHE A 195 -3.73 -8.74 -9.16
CA PHE A 195 -3.45 -8.56 -10.58
C PHE A 195 -2.06 -9.10 -10.95
N GLU A 196 -1.04 -8.82 -10.14
CA GLU A 196 0.30 -9.35 -10.37
C GLU A 196 0.35 -10.87 -10.19
N ALA A 197 -0.33 -11.43 -9.20
CA ALA A 197 -0.44 -12.88 -9.03
C ALA A 197 -1.10 -13.55 -10.26
N THR A 198 -2.11 -12.92 -10.87
CA THR A 198 -2.70 -13.39 -12.13
C THR A 198 -1.64 -13.45 -13.24
N LYS A 199 -0.87 -12.39 -13.45
CA LYS A 199 0.19 -12.34 -14.47
C LYS A 199 1.26 -13.41 -14.22
N LEU A 200 1.64 -13.59 -12.95
CA LEU A 200 2.69 -14.51 -12.56
C LEU A 200 2.27 -15.98 -12.65
N SER A 201 1.02 -16.30 -12.31
CA SER A 201 0.52 -17.70 -12.26
C SER A 201 -0.21 -18.14 -13.51
N GLY A 202 -0.83 -17.20 -14.26
CA GLY A 202 -1.79 -17.49 -15.30
C GLY A 202 -3.21 -17.78 -14.78
N ASP A 203 -3.41 -17.79 -13.45
CA ASP A 203 -4.72 -18.05 -12.85
C ASP A 203 -5.58 -16.78 -12.82
N SER A 204 -6.64 -16.76 -13.64
CA SER A 204 -7.56 -15.63 -13.74
C SER A 204 -8.49 -15.46 -12.53
N THR A 205 -8.48 -16.38 -11.57
CA THR A 205 -9.30 -16.31 -10.37
C THR A 205 -8.98 -15.03 -9.57
N TYR A 206 -7.69 -14.71 -9.43
CA TYR A 206 -7.27 -13.51 -8.69
C TYR A 206 -7.72 -12.22 -9.38
N TRP A 207 -7.66 -12.17 -10.70
CA TRP A 207 -8.19 -11.04 -11.48
C TRP A 207 -9.70 -10.85 -11.27
N LYS A 208 -10.48 -11.96 -11.29
CA LYS A 208 -11.93 -11.92 -11.07
C LYS A 208 -12.28 -11.45 -9.65
N VAL A 209 -11.54 -11.91 -8.64
CA VAL A 209 -11.70 -11.44 -7.26
C VAL A 209 -11.41 -9.94 -7.16
N ALA A 210 -10.30 -9.48 -7.75
CA ALA A 210 -9.91 -8.08 -7.71
C ALA A 210 -10.93 -7.16 -8.41
N THR A 211 -11.37 -7.51 -9.62
CA THR A 211 -12.35 -6.70 -10.36
C THR A 211 -13.70 -6.67 -9.68
N SER A 212 -14.19 -7.82 -9.18
CA SER A 212 -15.44 -7.87 -8.42
C SER A 212 -15.40 -6.97 -7.18
N HIS A 213 -14.30 -7.00 -6.43
CA HIS A 213 -14.12 -6.14 -5.26
C HIS A 213 -14.07 -4.67 -5.65
N ALA A 214 -13.38 -4.30 -6.72
CA ALA A 214 -13.32 -2.94 -7.22
C ALA A 214 -14.69 -2.41 -7.63
N ASP A 215 -15.47 -3.20 -8.36
CA ASP A 215 -16.82 -2.83 -8.79
C ASP A 215 -17.76 -2.63 -7.60
N ALA A 216 -17.73 -3.52 -6.61
CA ALA A 216 -18.50 -3.38 -5.38
C ALA A 216 -18.08 -2.14 -4.56
N THR A 217 -16.78 -1.84 -4.52
CA THR A 217 -16.24 -0.65 -3.85
C THR A 217 -16.68 0.62 -4.57
N LEU A 218 -16.58 0.67 -5.90
CA LEU A 218 -17.02 1.82 -6.68
C LEU A 218 -18.50 2.11 -6.46
N LYS A 219 -19.32 1.06 -6.43
CA LYS A 219 -20.77 1.17 -6.24
C LYS A 219 -21.17 1.67 -4.84
N ASN A 220 -20.47 1.22 -3.79
CA ASN A 220 -20.98 1.36 -2.42
C ASN A 220 -20.17 2.33 -1.56
N HIS A 221 -18.83 2.41 -1.75
CA HIS A 221 -17.96 3.23 -0.90
C HIS A 221 -17.94 4.71 -1.27
N PHE A 222 -18.24 5.06 -2.53
CA PHE A 222 -18.19 6.45 -2.97
C PHE A 222 -19.54 7.14 -2.79
N ARG A 223 -19.50 8.40 -2.32
CA ARG A 223 -20.65 9.31 -2.30
C ARG A 223 -20.77 10.07 -3.63
N ALA A 224 -21.89 10.73 -3.83
CA ALA A 224 -22.13 11.53 -5.04
C ALA A 224 -21.12 12.67 -5.24
N ASP A 225 -20.55 13.19 -4.16
CA ASP A 225 -19.52 14.23 -4.17
C ASP A 225 -18.08 13.70 -4.40
N GLY A 226 -17.92 12.38 -4.61
CA GLY A 226 -16.63 11.71 -4.79
C GLY A 226 -15.89 11.39 -3.48
N SER A 227 -16.43 11.76 -2.32
CA SER A 227 -15.86 11.33 -1.04
C SER A 227 -16.16 9.86 -0.77
N CYS A 228 -15.40 9.26 0.16
CA CYS A 228 -15.43 7.83 0.42
C CYS A 228 -15.87 7.51 1.84
N TYR A 229 -16.68 6.47 2.01
CA TYR A 229 -16.89 5.84 3.31
C TYR A 229 -15.67 5.01 3.69
N HIS A 230 -15.26 5.10 4.95
CA HIS A 230 -14.09 4.37 5.44
C HIS A 230 -14.35 2.87 5.52
N VAL A 231 -15.45 2.46 6.16
CA VAL A 231 -15.88 1.06 6.29
C VAL A 231 -17.32 0.92 5.85
N ILE A 232 -17.62 -0.13 5.09
CA ILE A 232 -18.98 -0.60 4.84
C ILE A 232 -19.10 -2.03 5.34
N ASP A 233 -20.14 -2.30 6.12
CA ASP A 233 -20.55 -3.66 6.47
C ASP A 233 -21.52 -4.19 5.42
N TYR A 234 -21.18 -5.33 4.84
CA TYR A 234 -21.97 -5.96 3.78
C TYR A 234 -22.76 -7.17 4.27
N ASN A 235 -23.90 -7.41 3.66
CA ASN A 235 -24.49 -8.75 3.67
C ASN A 235 -23.65 -9.68 2.79
N PRO A 236 -23.00 -10.73 3.34
CA PRO A 236 -22.09 -11.58 2.58
C PRO A 236 -22.76 -12.38 1.45
N ASN A 237 -24.08 -12.54 1.49
CA ASN A 237 -24.86 -13.32 0.52
C ASN A 237 -25.45 -12.46 -0.60
N THR A 238 -25.88 -11.21 -0.30
CA THR A 238 -26.59 -10.36 -1.25
C THR A 238 -25.74 -9.21 -1.79
N GLY A 239 -24.65 -8.84 -1.09
CA GLY A 239 -23.83 -7.69 -1.42
C GLY A 239 -24.46 -6.35 -1.06
N GLU A 240 -25.56 -6.35 -0.30
CA GLU A 240 -26.16 -5.13 0.24
C GLU A 240 -25.24 -4.50 1.29
N GLY A 241 -24.98 -3.20 1.17
CA GLY A 241 -24.30 -2.41 2.20
C GLY A 241 -25.25 -2.13 3.35
N LEU A 242 -25.07 -2.84 4.47
CA LEU A 242 -25.93 -2.76 5.65
C LEU A 242 -25.69 -1.47 6.45
N HIS A 243 -24.41 -1.17 6.71
CA HIS A 243 -23.99 -0.05 7.54
C HIS A 243 -22.75 0.63 6.98
N LYS A 244 -22.65 1.92 7.23
CA LYS A 244 -21.51 2.77 6.83
C LYS A 244 -20.84 3.30 8.09
N HIS A 245 -19.55 2.98 8.24
CA HIS A 245 -18.80 3.19 9.47
C HIS A 245 -17.42 3.83 9.24
N THR A 246 -16.71 3.99 10.34
CA THR A 246 -15.27 4.24 10.36
C THR A 246 -14.59 3.26 11.32
N ALA A 247 -13.33 2.90 11.05
CA ALA A 247 -12.52 2.09 11.96
C ALA A 247 -12.05 2.92 13.17
N GLN A 248 -11.74 4.21 12.95
CA GLN A 248 -11.36 5.18 13.97
C GLN A 248 -12.54 6.11 14.25
N GLY A 249 -13.10 6.02 15.46
CA GLY A 249 -14.23 6.85 15.89
C GLY A 249 -15.59 6.20 15.63
N TYR A 250 -16.62 7.02 15.72
CA TYR A 250 -18.03 6.60 15.69
C TYR A 250 -18.81 7.41 14.66
#